data_1ddb7eff0ef0f254957666a8efd21f88
#
_entry.id   1ddb7eff0ef0f254957666a8efd21f88
#
_cell.length_a   1.000
_cell.length_b   1.000
_cell.length_c   1.000
_cell.angle_alpha   90.00
_cell.angle_beta   90.00
_cell.angle_gamma   90.00
#
_symmetry.space_group_name_H-M   'P 1'
#
loop_
_entity.id
_entity.type
_entity.pdbx_description
1 polymer ?
#
loop_
_entity_poly.entity_id
_entity_poly.type
_entity_poly.pdbx_seq_one_letter_code
_entity_poly.pdbx_strand_id
1 'polypeptide(L)'
;MNGPCVHKDDIETEAIQKFMEADVIALVSPVYYFALTAQLKTVIDRFYSRTYDISGKQSLLLAAGGSDTPLTMRSIAKHYETLAGYMHWQDRGRVLAPGCPTREAVAKTEYPQKAFELGMSL
;
A
#
# COMPACT_ATOMS: atom_id res chain seq x y z
N MET A 1 -0.23 16.97 13.86
CA MET A 1 0.36 15.92 13.03
C MET A 1 1.51 15.15 13.71
N ASN A 2 1.85 15.45 14.94
CA ASN A 2 2.95 14.83 15.71
C ASN A 2 2.50 14.27 17.04
N GLY A 3 1.24 13.89 17.20
CA GLY A 3 0.70 13.40 18.44
C GLY A 3 -0.22 12.19 18.24
N PRO A 4 -0.54 11.49 19.33
CA PRO A 4 -1.44 10.34 19.25
C PRO A 4 -2.83 10.77 18.78
N CYS A 5 -3.49 9.87 18.04
CA CYS A 5 -4.88 10.04 17.65
C CYS A 5 -5.80 10.04 18.89
N VAL A 6 -6.93 10.70 18.79
CA VAL A 6 -7.97 10.67 19.85
C VAL A 6 -8.62 9.27 19.98
N HIS A 7 -8.64 8.51 18.90
CA HIS A 7 -9.13 7.12 18.91
C HIS A 7 -8.08 6.20 19.52
N LYS A 8 -8.47 5.39 20.48
CA LYS A 8 -7.59 4.44 21.19
C LYS A 8 -7.96 3.01 20.82
N ASP A 9 -7.81 2.69 19.56
CA ASP A 9 -8.03 1.35 18.99
C ASP A 9 -6.70 0.69 18.56
N ASP A 10 -6.78 -0.52 18.05
CA ASP A 10 -5.62 -1.30 17.58
C ASP A 10 -4.88 -0.61 16.42
N ILE A 11 -5.53 0.24 15.65
CA ILE A 11 -4.83 1.03 14.63
C ILE A 11 -3.82 1.96 15.33
N GLU A 12 -4.24 2.70 16.36
CA GLU A 12 -3.34 3.61 17.08
C GLU A 12 -2.31 2.86 17.94
N THR A 13 -2.74 1.81 18.65
CA THR A 13 -1.89 1.14 19.63
C THR A 13 -0.91 0.13 19.03
N GLU A 14 -1.22 -0.41 17.85
CA GLU A 14 -0.39 -1.44 17.20
C GLU A 14 0.07 -1.01 15.81
N ALA A 15 -0.86 -0.77 14.87
CA ALA A 15 -0.50 -0.54 13.47
C ALA A 15 0.34 0.72 13.29
N ILE A 16 -0.08 1.84 13.85
CA ILE A 16 0.64 3.13 13.73
C ILE A 16 2.03 3.03 14.35
N GLN A 17 2.20 2.33 15.48
CA GLN A 17 3.51 2.13 16.09
C GLN A 17 4.46 1.40 15.14
N LYS A 18 3.98 0.32 14.50
CA LYS A 18 4.77 -0.43 13.51
C LYS A 18 5.13 0.40 12.29
N PHE A 19 4.22 1.25 11.80
CA PHE A 19 4.54 2.18 10.71
C PHE A 19 5.63 3.19 11.10
N MET A 20 5.62 3.69 12.32
CA MET A 20 6.66 4.61 12.81
C MET A 20 8.03 3.92 12.89
N GLU A 21 8.08 2.67 13.32
CA GLU A 21 9.32 1.89 13.48
C GLU A 21 9.86 1.34 12.15
N ALA A 22 9.02 1.16 11.15
CA ALA A 22 9.40 0.54 9.88
C ALA A 22 10.31 1.44 9.04
N ASP A 23 11.26 0.84 8.32
CA ASP A 23 12.07 1.49 7.30
C ASP A 23 11.39 1.43 5.92
N VAL A 24 10.62 0.37 5.68
CA VAL A 24 9.91 0.12 4.42
C VAL A 24 8.44 -0.14 4.69
N ILE A 25 7.58 0.53 3.94
CA ILE A 25 6.13 0.37 3.99
C ILE A 25 5.65 -0.33 2.70
N ALA A 26 5.13 -1.54 2.84
CA ALA A 26 4.49 -2.25 1.75
C ALA A 26 2.97 -2.11 1.87
N LEU A 27 2.34 -1.43 0.92
CA LEU A 27 0.90 -1.40 0.79
C LEU A 27 0.47 -2.58 -0.09
N VAL A 28 -0.32 -3.47 0.46
CA VAL A 28 -0.77 -4.69 -0.23
C VAL A 28 -2.30 -4.74 -0.19
N SER A 29 -2.93 -4.76 -1.36
CA SER A 29 -4.39 -4.69 -1.43
C SER A 29 -4.94 -5.35 -2.69
N PRO A 30 -6.07 -6.05 -2.62
CA PRO A 30 -6.90 -6.24 -3.80
C PRO A 30 -7.44 -4.90 -4.27
N VAL A 31 -7.80 -4.83 -5.55
CA VAL A 31 -8.44 -3.64 -6.12
C VAL A 31 -9.95 -3.82 -6.06
N TYR A 32 -10.61 -3.04 -5.23
CA TYR A 32 -12.06 -2.97 -5.13
C TYR A 32 -12.54 -1.59 -5.57
N TYR A 33 -13.36 -1.56 -6.62
CA TYR A 33 -13.82 -0.30 -7.22
C TYR A 33 -12.67 0.69 -7.45
N PHE A 34 -11.60 0.19 -8.10
CA PHE A 34 -10.45 0.96 -8.57
C PHE A 34 -9.54 1.54 -7.48
N ALA A 35 -9.68 1.12 -6.22
CA ALA A 35 -8.94 1.66 -5.08
C ALA A 35 -8.42 0.58 -4.13
N LEU A 36 -7.68 1.01 -3.13
CA LEU A 36 -7.34 0.22 -1.94
C LEU A 36 -8.62 -0.17 -1.19
N THR A 37 -8.57 -1.28 -0.47
CA THR A 37 -9.70 -1.68 0.38
C THR A 37 -10.03 -0.62 1.41
N ALA A 38 -11.30 -0.58 1.83
CA ALA A 38 -11.75 0.34 2.88
C ALA A 38 -10.96 0.15 4.18
N GLN A 39 -10.64 -1.09 4.53
CA GLN A 39 -9.86 -1.41 5.73
C GLN A 39 -8.45 -0.79 5.66
N LEU A 40 -7.74 -0.98 4.56
CA LEU A 40 -6.41 -0.39 4.38
C LEU A 40 -6.49 1.15 4.32
N LYS A 41 -7.50 1.68 3.64
CA LYS A 41 -7.72 3.14 3.58
C LYS A 41 -7.98 3.73 4.97
N THR A 42 -8.73 3.02 5.83
CA THR A 42 -8.95 3.45 7.21
C THR A 42 -7.63 3.58 7.97
N VAL A 43 -6.70 2.65 7.81
CA VAL A 43 -5.37 2.73 8.43
C VAL A 43 -4.59 3.93 7.88
N ILE A 44 -4.61 4.12 6.55
CA ILE A 44 -3.91 5.24 5.89
C ILE A 44 -4.47 6.60 6.38
N ASP A 45 -5.77 6.72 6.54
CA ASP A 45 -6.39 7.97 7.05
C ASP A 45 -5.95 8.31 8.47
N ARG A 46 -5.55 7.31 9.23
CA ARG A 46 -5.03 7.49 10.58
C ARG A 46 -3.57 7.98 10.61
N PHE A 47 -2.84 7.96 9.48
CA PHE A 47 -1.50 8.56 9.37
C PHE A 47 -1.50 10.05 9.65
N TYR A 48 -2.63 10.71 9.51
CA TYR A 48 -2.74 12.17 9.69
C TYR A 48 -2.16 12.64 11.04
N SER A 49 -2.44 11.93 12.12
CA SER A 49 -1.94 12.29 13.45
C SER A 49 -0.42 12.12 13.59
N ARG A 50 0.19 11.28 12.74
CA ARG A 50 1.62 10.92 12.76
C ARG A 50 2.31 11.15 11.43
N THR A 51 1.82 12.06 10.62
CA THR A 51 2.34 12.30 9.27
C THR A 51 3.85 12.47 9.26
N TYR A 52 4.42 13.26 10.16
CA TYR A 52 5.86 13.50 10.18
C TYR A 52 6.67 12.28 10.63
N ASP A 53 6.13 11.49 11.56
CA ASP A 53 6.81 10.28 12.06
C ASP A 53 6.83 9.14 11.03
N ILE A 54 5.84 9.12 10.12
CA ILE A 54 5.69 8.10 9.07
C ILE A 54 6.27 8.57 7.73
N SER A 55 6.60 9.85 7.58
CA SER A 55 7.19 10.42 6.36
C SER A 55 8.63 9.95 6.11
N GLY A 56 9.09 10.11 4.87
CA GLY A 56 10.50 9.93 4.50
C GLY A 56 10.98 8.48 4.44
N LYS A 57 10.08 7.50 4.48
CA LYS A 57 10.41 6.07 4.43
C LYS A 57 10.51 5.55 3.00
N GLN A 58 10.94 4.31 2.83
CA GLN A 58 10.79 3.59 1.57
C GLN A 58 9.38 3.01 1.49
N SER A 59 8.84 2.90 0.27
CA SER A 59 7.53 2.30 0.09
C SER A 59 7.41 1.51 -1.21
N LEU A 60 6.45 0.61 -1.25
CA LEU A 60 6.06 -0.14 -2.44
C LEU A 60 4.57 -0.46 -2.43
N LEU A 61 4.03 -0.78 -3.60
CA LEU A 61 2.64 -1.20 -3.76
C LEU A 61 2.57 -2.58 -4.43
N LEU A 62 1.81 -3.48 -3.82
CA LEU A 62 1.40 -4.74 -4.44
C LEU A 62 -0.13 -4.76 -4.55
N ALA A 63 -0.66 -4.87 -5.76
CA ALA A 63 -2.11 -4.89 -5.96
C ALA A 63 -2.53 -5.92 -7.02
N ALA A 64 -3.67 -6.56 -6.77
CA ALA A 64 -4.28 -7.48 -7.72
C ALA A 64 -5.75 -7.12 -7.93
N GLY A 65 -6.24 -7.25 -9.15
CA GLY A 65 -7.63 -6.97 -9.52
C GLY A 65 -8.19 -7.97 -10.51
N GLY A 66 -9.49 -8.22 -10.45
CA GLY A 66 -10.15 -9.21 -11.30
C GLY A 66 -10.28 -8.79 -12.76
N SER A 67 -10.43 -7.49 -13.02
CA SER A 67 -10.53 -6.97 -14.39
C SER A 67 -9.13 -6.74 -14.98
N ASP A 68 -8.98 -7.02 -16.26
CA ASP A 68 -7.75 -6.81 -17.03
C ASP A 68 -7.71 -5.45 -17.76
N THR A 69 -8.72 -4.62 -17.57
CA THR A 69 -8.76 -3.29 -18.19
C THR A 69 -7.69 -2.37 -17.63
N PRO A 70 -7.07 -1.50 -18.45
CA PRO A 70 -6.06 -0.55 -17.96
C PRO A 70 -6.55 0.36 -16.83
N LEU A 71 -7.85 0.64 -16.79
CA LEU A 71 -8.46 1.48 -15.77
C LEU A 71 -8.34 0.86 -14.37
N THR A 72 -8.42 -0.46 -14.26
CA THR A 72 -8.35 -1.18 -12.99
C THR A 72 -7.12 -0.81 -12.17
N MET A 73 -5.96 -0.75 -12.81
CA MET A 73 -4.70 -0.46 -12.12
C MET A 73 -4.33 1.02 -12.11
N ARG A 74 -4.83 1.80 -13.04
CA ARG A 74 -4.48 3.23 -13.17
C ARG A 74 -4.84 4.03 -11.91
N SER A 75 -6.04 3.85 -11.41
CA SER A 75 -6.53 4.63 -10.26
C SER A 75 -5.79 4.31 -8.98
N ILE A 76 -5.60 3.02 -8.68
CA ILE A 76 -4.87 2.59 -7.47
C ILE A 76 -3.40 3.00 -7.55
N ALA A 77 -2.77 2.89 -8.72
CA ALA A 77 -1.39 3.31 -8.93
C ALA A 77 -1.25 4.83 -8.72
N LYS A 78 -2.19 5.61 -9.24
CA LYS A 78 -2.17 7.08 -9.07
C LYS A 78 -2.43 7.50 -7.63
N HIS A 79 -3.31 6.79 -6.93
CA HIS A 79 -3.53 7.03 -5.50
C HIS A 79 -2.24 6.78 -4.70
N TYR A 80 -1.60 5.64 -4.92
CA TYR A 80 -0.34 5.32 -4.27
C TYR A 80 0.74 6.36 -4.58
N GLU A 81 0.93 6.71 -5.83
CA GLU A 81 1.91 7.71 -6.26
C GLU A 81 1.67 9.07 -5.56
N THR A 82 0.42 9.49 -5.48
CA THR A 82 0.05 10.74 -4.80
C THR A 82 0.34 10.68 -3.30
N LEU A 83 -0.02 9.56 -2.66
CA LEU A 83 0.23 9.34 -1.24
C LEU A 83 1.74 9.30 -0.96
N ALA A 84 2.49 8.52 -1.72
CA ALA A 84 3.94 8.41 -1.57
C ALA A 84 4.63 9.77 -1.74
N GLY A 85 4.20 10.56 -2.73
CA GLY A 85 4.69 11.93 -2.92
C GLY A 85 4.40 12.85 -1.73
N TYR A 86 3.17 12.83 -1.23
CA TYR A 86 2.77 13.63 -0.06
C TYR A 86 3.54 13.24 1.21
N MET A 87 3.74 11.94 1.42
CA MET A 87 4.48 11.41 2.57
C MET A 87 6.02 11.50 2.40
N HIS A 88 6.51 12.02 1.28
CA HIS A 88 7.92 12.03 0.93
C HIS A 88 8.55 10.63 0.98
N TRP A 89 7.78 9.59 0.67
CA TRP A 89 8.29 8.23 0.59
C TRP A 89 9.11 8.02 -0.67
N GLN A 90 10.20 7.29 -0.52
CA GLN A 90 10.97 6.80 -1.68
C GLN A 90 10.22 5.61 -2.29
N ASP A 91 9.56 5.82 -3.44
CA ASP A 91 8.88 4.75 -4.18
C ASP A 91 9.92 3.76 -4.71
N ARG A 92 9.90 2.55 -4.19
CA ARG A 92 10.80 1.45 -4.58
C ARG A 92 10.23 0.61 -5.72
N GLY A 93 8.98 0.81 -6.06
CA GLY A 93 8.31 0.14 -7.15
C GLY A 93 6.94 -0.41 -6.78
N ARG A 94 6.32 -0.98 -7.76
CA ARG A 94 4.98 -1.55 -7.63
C ARG A 94 4.81 -2.77 -8.51
N VAL A 95 4.04 -3.75 -8.01
CA VAL A 95 3.60 -4.90 -8.80
C VAL A 95 2.08 -4.86 -8.88
N LEU A 96 1.58 -4.68 -10.08
CA LEU A 96 0.16 -4.54 -10.38
C LEU A 96 -0.27 -5.75 -11.21
N ALA A 97 -1.20 -6.55 -10.71
CA ALA A 97 -1.66 -7.80 -11.30
C ALA A 97 -3.13 -7.67 -11.77
N PRO A 98 -3.40 -7.12 -12.97
CA PRO A 98 -4.75 -7.12 -13.54
C PRO A 98 -5.14 -8.53 -14.02
N GLY A 99 -6.44 -8.78 -14.19
CA GLY A 99 -6.95 -10.07 -14.65
C GLY A 99 -6.74 -11.22 -13.68
N CYS A 100 -6.55 -10.94 -12.41
CA CYS A 100 -6.24 -11.89 -11.36
C CYS A 100 -7.34 -11.90 -10.28
N PRO A 101 -8.51 -12.51 -10.55
CA PRO A 101 -9.63 -12.51 -9.61
C PRO A 101 -9.42 -13.41 -8.40
N THR A 102 -8.49 -14.36 -8.45
CA THR A 102 -8.24 -15.31 -7.36
C THR A 102 -6.75 -15.50 -7.12
N ARG A 103 -6.43 -16.09 -5.97
CA ARG A 103 -5.05 -16.46 -5.62
C ARG A 103 -4.43 -17.41 -6.67
N GLU A 104 -5.21 -18.37 -7.15
CA GLU A 104 -4.78 -19.34 -8.15
C GLU A 104 -4.48 -18.67 -9.50
N ALA A 105 -5.25 -17.64 -9.85
CA ALA A 105 -5.00 -16.85 -11.06
C ALA A 105 -3.67 -16.10 -10.94
N VAL A 106 -3.41 -15.43 -9.82
CA VAL A 106 -2.13 -14.74 -9.57
C VAL A 106 -0.96 -15.73 -9.63
N ALA A 107 -1.10 -16.89 -8.99
CA ALA A 107 -0.04 -17.89 -8.90
C ALA A 107 0.43 -18.43 -10.26
N LYS A 108 -0.41 -18.35 -11.30
CA LYS A 108 -0.10 -18.77 -12.67
C LYS A 108 0.60 -17.70 -13.51
N THR A 109 0.84 -16.53 -12.94
CA THR A 109 1.47 -15.38 -13.62
C THR A 109 2.90 -15.19 -13.15
N GLU A 110 3.60 -14.23 -13.77
CA GLU A 110 4.94 -13.78 -13.33
C GLU A 110 4.91 -12.80 -12.14
N TYR A 111 3.72 -12.34 -11.69
CA TYR A 111 3.63 -11.31 -10.65
C TYR A 111 4.19 -11.74 -9.29
N PRO A 112 4.01 -12.98 -8.81
CA PRO A 112 4.67 -13.42 -7.57
C PRO A 112 6.19 -13.32 -7.64
N GLN A 113 6.79 -13.70 -8.78
CA GLN A 113 8.23 -13.61 -8.98
C GLN A 113 8.68 -12.14 -9.01
N LYS A 114 7.96 -11.27 -9.69
CA LYS A 114 8.24 -9.81 -9.69
C LYS A 114 8.16 -9.21 -8.28
N ALA A 115 7.19 -9.64 -7.48
CA ALA A 115 7.07 -9.19 -6.09
C ALA A 115 8.25 -9.67 -5.23
N PHE A 116 8.70 -10.90 -5.43
CA PHE A 116 9.88 -11.44 -4.77
C PHE A 116 11.14 -10.64 -5.14
N GLU A 117 11.37 -10.40 -6.43
CA GLU A 117 12.51 -9.63 -6.93
C GLU A 117 12.50 -8.19 -6.40
N LEU A 118 11.32 -7.56 -6.34
CA LEU A 118 11.17 -6.23 -5.76
C LEU A 118 11.56 -6.25 -4.27
N GLY A 119 11.11 -7.25 -3.51
CA GLY A 119 11.49 -7.42 -2.11
C GLY A 119 12.99 -7.61 -1.92
N MET A 120 13.64 -8.39 -2.80
CA MET A 120 15.09 -8.60 -2.76
C MET A 120 15.90 -7.35 -3.12
N SER A 121 15.30 -6.36 -3.75
CA SER A 121 15.96 -5.10 -4.15
C SER A 121 15.96 -4.02 -3.06
N LEU A 122 15.28 -4.25 -1.95
CA LEU A 122 15.10 -3.28 -0.87
C LEU A 122 16.33 -3.05 0.02
#